data_5268a72df61e775d3c7209a8cf81354d
#
_entry.id   5268a72df61e775d3c7209a8cf81354d
#
_cell.length_a   1.000
_cell.length_b   1.000
_cell.length_c   1.000
_cell.angle_alpha   90.00
_cell.angle_beta   90.00
_cell.angle_gamma   90.00
#
_symmetry.space_group_name_H-M   'P 1'
#
loop_
_entity.id
_entity.type
_entity.pdbx_description
1 polymer ?
#
loop_
_entity_poly.entity_id
_entity_poly.type
_entity_poly.pdbx_seq_one_letter_code
_entity_poly.pdbx_strand_id
1 'polypeptide(L)'
;MTTPDFIVALFYAVDQEMLEVPKHPDAKLYPSEVVTLALLHAMKGGGTRAFYRWLTRDYLPLFPQVPERTRLARLFKTHTAWTARFLATPTVLGVADTYGIELIHPMREGRSPAQIGKKGYSNHRWIVGGKLCFIVNQWGLICAWDCAPAHVHDTHFQPLIAQFDGQMIILTDTG
;
A
#
# COMPACT_ATOMS: atom_id res chain seq x y z
N MET A 1 -23.84 -8.30 -1.51
CA MET A 1 -23.01 -7.61 -2.53
C MET A 1 -22.15 -8.67 -3.21
N THR A 2 -22.29 -8.84 -4.51
CA THR A 2 -21.46 -9.77 -5.29
C THR A 2 -20.07 -9.19 -5.57
N THR A 3 -19.12 -10.01 -6.02
CA THR A 3 -17.80 -9.48 -6.39
C THR A 3 -17.84 -8.46 -7.53
N PRO A 4 -18.62 -8.63 -8.60
CA PRO A 4 -18.82 -7.57 -9.60
C PRO A 4 -19.37 -6.27 -9.01
N ASP A 5 -20.37 -6.33 -8.14
CA ASP A 5 -20.95 -5.13 -7.52
C ASP A 5 -19.89 -4.38 -6.70
N PHE A 6 -19.06 -5.14 -5.97
CA PHE A 6 -17.96 -4.55 -5.21
C PHE A 6 -16.91 -3.88 -6.13
N ILE A 7 -16.55 -4.52 -7.24
CA ILE A 7 -15.59 -3.95 -8.22
C ILE A 7 -16.14 -2.64 -8.79
N VAL A 8 -17.42 -2.61 -9.16
CA VAL A 8 -18.08 -1.42 -9.69
C VAL A 8 -18.15 -0.30 -8.65
N ALA A 9 -18.52 -0.63 -7.40
CA ALA A 9 -18.56 0.34 -6.30
C ALA A 9 -17.18 0.92 -5.99
N LEU A 10 -16.15 0.07 -5.97
CA LEU A 10 -14.76 0.51 -5.79
C LEU A 10 -14.31 1.41 -6.94
N PHE A 11 -14.59 1.02 -8.19
CA PHE A 11 -14.26 1.84 -9.35
C PHE A 11 -14.94 3.22 -9.25
N TYR A 12 -16.22 3.27 -8.92
CA TYR A 12 -16.94 4.52 -8.76
C TYR A 12 -16.31 5.43 -7.70
N ALA A 13 -15.97 4.88 -6.52
CA ALA A 13 -15.31 5.64 -5.47
C ALA A 13 -13.95 6.19 -5.92
N VAL A 14 -13.13 5.38 -6.61
CA VAL A 14 -11.83 5.81 -7.15
C VAL A 14 -12.02 6.86 -8.25
N ASP A 15 -12.97 6.67 -9.14
CA ASP A 15 -13.20 7.57 -10.27
C ASP A 15 -13.66 8.96 -9.81
N GLN A 16 -14.49 9.03 -8.78
CA GLN A 16 -14.90 10.31 -8.17
C GLN A 16 -13.69 11.10 -7.63
N GLU A 17 -12.73 10.44 -6.99
CA GLU A 17 -11.50 11.08 -6.49
C GLU A 17 -10.53 11.49 -7.61
N MET A 18 -10.72 10.95 -8.81
CA MET A 18 -9.81 11.12 -9.94
C MET A 18 -10.44 11.83 -11.15
N LEU A 19 -11.59 12.48 -10.99
CA LEU A 19 -12.33 13.16 -12.07
C LEU A 19 -11.47 14.15 -12.89
N GLU A 20 -10.55 14.83 -12.22
CA GLU A 20 -9.69 15.84 -12.85
C GLU A 20 -8.41 15.26 -13.49
N VAL A 21 -8.21 13.93 -13.39
CA VAL A 21 -6.99 13.29 -13.90
C VAL A 21 -7.20 12.88 -15.35
N PRO A 22 -6.58 13.57 -16.32
CA PRO A 22 -6.80 13.28 -17.72
C PRO A 22 -6.20 11.94 -18.13
N LYS A 23 -6.88 11.24 -19.00
CA LYS A 23 -6.33 10.06 -19.67
C LYS A 23 -5.29 10.50 -20.71
N HIS A 24 -4.10 9.90 -20.67
CA HIS A 24 -3.13 10.08 -21.76
C HIS A 24 -3.70 9.54 -23.08
N PRO A 25 -3.53 10.22 -24.21
CA PRO A 25 -4.09 9.80 -25.53
C PRO A 25 -3.78 8.35 -25.91
N ASP A 26 -2.55 7.90 -25.64
CA ASP A 26 -2.09 6.53 -25.96
C ASP A 26 -2.40 5.50 -24.86
N ALA A 27 -3.02 5.91 -23.76
CA ALA A 27 -3.35 4.98 -22.69
C ALA A 27 -4.58 4.15 -23.06
N LYS A 28 -4.52 2.83 -22.84
CA LYS A 28 -5.69 1.96 -23.00
C LYS A 28 -6.66 2.11 -21.84
N LEU A 29 -6.13 2.15 -20.61
CA LEU A 29 -6.90 2.31 -19.38
C LEU A 29 -6.94 3.79 -18.93
N TYR A 30 -8.02 4.18 -18.30
CA TYR A 30 -8.07 5.40 -17.52
C TYR A 30 -7.21 5.27 -16.26
N PRO A 31 -6.64 6.37 -15.72
CA PRO A 31 -5.92 6.34 -14.44
C PRO A 31 -6.75 5.73 -13.30
N SER A 32 -8.05 6.04 -13.23
CA SER A 32 -8.99 5.48 -12.25
C SER A 32 -9.13 3.96 -12.38
N GLU A 33 -9.16 3.40 -13.61
CA GLU A 33 -9.17 1.96 -13.81
C GLU A 33 -7.86 1.31 -13.31
N VAL A 34 -6.71 1.95 -13.56
CA VAL A 34 -5.41 1.44 -13.08
C VAL A 34 -5.36 1.42 -11.55
N VAL A 35 -5.79 2.49 -10.90
CA VAL A 35 -5.80 2.58 -9.43
C VAL A 35 -6.80 1.58 -8.84
N THR A 36 -7.98 1.45 -9.41
CA THR A 36 -8.97 0.43 -8.99
C THR A 36 -8.37 -0.98 -9.07
N LEU A 37 -7.72 -1.31 -10.18
CA LEU A 37 -7.06 -2.62 -10.35
C LEU A 37 -5.90 -2.83 -9.36
N ALA A 38 -5.16 -1.77 -9.03
CA ALA A 38 -4.09 -1.83 -8.03
C ALA A 38 -4.64 -2.11 -6.62
N LEU A 39 -5.72 -1.43 -6.24
CA LEU A 39 -6.42 -1.66 -4.97
C LEU A 39 -7.01 -3.07 -4.90
N LEU A 40 -7.67 -3.53 -5.96
CA LEU A 40 -8.18 -4.90 -6.06
C LEU A 40 -7.06 -5.95 -5.94
N HIS A 41 -5.90 -5.70 -6.55
CA HIS A 41 -4.74 -6.57 -6.43
C HIS A 41 -4.25 -6.65 -4.97
N ALA A 42 -4.16 -5.51 -4.29
CA ALA A 42 -3.76 -5.45 -2.89
C ALA A 42 -4.77 -6.17 -1.97
N MET A 43 -6.07 -5.92 -2.17
CA MET A 43 -7.15 -6.52 -1.36
C MET A 43 -7.29 -8.03 -1.57
N LYS A 44 -7.13 -8.50 -2.82
CA LYS A 44 -7.19 -9.93 -3.12
C LYS A 44 -5.99 -10.69 -2.55
N GLY A 45 -4.86 -10.01 -2.42
CA GLY A 45 -3.59 -10.62 -2.03
C GLY A 45 -3.03 -11.56 -3.11
N GLY A 46 -1.85 -12.10 -2.82
CA GLY A 46 -1.15 -13.01 -3.73
C GLY A 46 -0.34 -12.29 -4.81
N GLY A 47 0.33 -13.08 -5.64
CA GLY A 47 1.22 -12.54 -6.68
C GLY A 47 0.47 -12.02 -7.91
N THR A 48 1.08 -11.07 -8.62
CA THR A 48 0.53 -10.43 -9.84
C THR A 48 0.09 -11.44 -10.91
N ARG A 49 0.74 -12.61 -11.00
CA ARG A 49 0.36 -13.65 -11.97
C ARG A 49 -0.99 -14.28 -11.63
N ALA A 50 -1.24 -14.55 -10.35
CA ALA A 50 -2.51 -15.12 -9.89
C ALA A 50 -3.64 -14.11 -10.02
N PHE A 51 -3.40 -12.87 -9.64
CA PHE A 51 -4.33 -11.77 -9.82
C PHE A 51 -4.71 -11.57 -11.29
N TYR A 52 -3.72 -11.50 -12.19
CA TYR A 52 -3.96 -11.29 -13.62
C TYR A 52 -4.83 -12.41 -14.23
N ARG A 53 -4.55 -13.68 -13.88
CA ARG A 53 -5.36 -14.81 -14.33
C ARG A 53 -6.80 -14.74 -13.84
N TRP A 54 -6.99 -14.39 -12.57
CA TRP A 54 -8.31 -14.18 -11.98
C TRP A 54 -9.08 -13.07 -12.69
N LEU A 55 -8.44 -11.90 -12.89
CA LEU A 55 -9.03 -10.74 -13.54
C LEU A 55 -9.47 -11.07 -14.98
N THR A 56 -8.58 -11.68 -15.78
CA THR A 56 -8.84 -11.96 -17.20
C THR A 56 -9.80 -13.11 -17.40
N ARG A 57 -9.88 -14.06 -16.48
CA ARG A 57 -10.82 -15.17 -16.56
C ARG A 57 -12.24 -14.76 -16.17
N ASP A 58 -12.38 -14.03 -15.07
CA ASP A 58 -13.66 -13.85 -14.42
C ASP A 58 -14.26 -12.44 -14.63
N TYR A 59 -13.40 -11.42 -14.85
CA TYR A 59 -13.81 -10.00 -14.83
C TYR A 59 -13.32 -9.19 -16.05
N LEU A 60 -12.87 -9.84 -17.10
CA LEU A 60 -12.46 -9.16 -18.33
C LEU A 60 -13.55 -8.24 -18.91
N PRO A 61 -14.85 -8.58 -18.85
CA PRO A 61 -15.89 -7.69 -19.35
C PRO A 61 -15.97 -6.34 -18.62
N LEU A 62 -15.53 -6.26 -17.35
CA LEU A 62 -15.48 -5.00 -16.60
C LEU A 62 -14.25 -4.14 -17.00
N PHE A 63 -13.20 -4.76 -17.50
CA PHE A 63 -11.96 -4.10 -17.92
C PHE A 63 -11.49 -4.63 -19.28
N PRO A 64 -12.23 -4.35 -20.37
CA PRO A 64 -11.99 -5.00 -21.67
C PRO A 64 -10.63 -4.63 -22.29
N GLN A 65 -10.02 -3.53 -21.85
CA GLN A 65 -8.74 -3.04 -22.38
C GLN A 65 -7.55 -3.31 -21.46
N VAL A 66 -7.68 -4.26 -20.50
CA VAL A 66 -6.56 -4.64 -19.63
C VAL A 66 -5.34 -5.03 -20.49
N PRO A 67 -4.19 -4.35 -20.27
CA PRO A 67 -2.97 -4.67 -20.99
C PRO A 67 -2.37 -5.98 -20.47
N GLU A 68 -1.33 -6.46 -21.14
CA GLU A 68 -0.60 -7.63 -20.65
C GLU A 68 -0.08 -7.45 -19.22
N ARG A 69 0.15 -8.56 -18.51
CA ARG A 69 0.50 -8.61 -17.09
C ARG A 69 1.69 -7.73 -16.71
N THR A 70 2.77 -7.76 -17.51
CA THR A 70 4.01 -6.98 -17.24
C THR A 70 3.77 -5.48 -17.37
N ARG A 71 2.98 -5.07 -18.34
CA ARG A 71 2.59 -3.66 -18.49
C ARG A 71 1.67 -3.22 -17.34
N LEU A 72 0.70 -4.05 -16.95
CA LEU A 72 -0.19 -3.76 -15.83
C LEU A 72 0.61 -3.58 -14.53
N ALA A 73 1.58 -4.46 -14.24
CA ALA A 73 2.44 -4.33 -13.06
C ALA A 73 3.28 -3.04 -13.06
N ARG A 74 3.73 -2.57 -14.23
CA ARG A 74 4.40 -1.27 -14.36
C ARG A 74 3.44 -0.11 -14.09
N LEU A 75 2.22 -0.17 -14.62
CA LEU A 75 1.20 0.85 -14.38
C LEU A 75 0.86 0.97 -12.88
N PHE A 76 0.78 -0.14 -12.14
CA PHE A 76 0.59 -0.09 -10.68
C PHE A 76 1.69 0.72 -9.99
N LYS A 77 2.96 0.52 -10.39
CA LYS A 77 4.09 1.27 -9.83
C LYS A 77 4.02 2.76 -10.13
N THR A 78 3.64 3.13 -11.36
CA THR A 78 3.56 4.56 -11.74
C THR A 78 2.41 5.29 -11.09
N HIS A 79 1.39 4.55 -10.59
CA HIS A 79 0.21 5.14 -9.95
C HIS A 79 0.20 4.95 -8.41
N THR A 80 1.30 4.49 -7.83
CA THR A 80 1.38 4.22 -6.37
C THR A 80 1.07 5.46 -5.53
N ALA A 81 1.45 6.66 -5.97
CA ALA A 81 1.20 7.90 -5.24
C ALA A 81 -0.31 8.18 -5.02
N TRP A 82 -1.17 7.64 -5.89
CA TRP A 82 -2.63 7.80 -5.74
C TRP A 82 -3.20 7.03 -4.55
N THR A 83 -2.52 5.97 -4.11
CA THR A 83 -2.99 5.18 -2.96
C THR A 83 -3.06 5.99 -1.67
N ALA A 84 -2.24 7.03 -1.53
CA ALA A 84 -2.26 7.92 -0.37
C ALA A 84 -3.58 8.71 -0.24
N ARG A 85 -4.30 8.97 -1.34
CA ARG A 85 -5.60 9.66 -1.33
C ARG A 85 -6.74 8.82 -0.76
N PHE A 86 -6.53 7.51 -0.63
CA PHE A 86 -7.51 6.57 -0.06
C PHE A 86 -7.20 6.21 1.40
N LEU A 87 -6.24 6.90 2.01
CA LEU A 87 -6.00 6.81 3.44
C LEU A 87 -7.10 7.54 4.20
N ALA A 88 -7.34 7.10 5.43
CA ALA A 88 -8.38 7.68 6.26
C ALA A 88 -8.00 9.11 6.72
N THR A 89 -9.01 9.92 6.95
CA THR A 89 -8.83 11.24 7.55
C THR A 89 -8.45 11.12 9.02
N PRO A 90 -7.60 12.05 9.53
CA PRO A 90 -7.27 12.08 10.95
C PRO A 90 -8.53 12.35 11.80
N THR A 91 -8.51 11.84 13.03
CA THR A 91 -9.53 12.11 14.05
C THR A 91 -8.85 12.77 15.28
N VAL A 92 -9.61 13.08 16.32
CA VAL A 92 -9.05 13.70 17.54
C VAL A 92 -7.95 12.84 18.16
N LEU A 93 -8.11 11.51 18.14
CA LEU A 93 -7.15 10.54 18.69
C LEU A 93 -6.65 9.60 17.61
N GLY A 94 -5.38 9.26 17.69
CA GLY A 94 -4.76 8.23 16.87
C GLY A 94 -3.69 7.45 17.63
N VAL A 95 -3.25 6.37 17.05
CA VAL A 95 -2.17 5.53 17.58
C VAL A 95 -1.13 5.35 16.47
N ALA A 96 0.13 5.56 16.82
CA ALA A 96 1.25 5.20 15.96
C ALA A 96 1.97 3.98 16.53
N ASP A 97 2.21 3.00 15.68
CA ASP A 97 2.91 1.77 16.04
C ASP A 97 3.87 1.34 14.94
N THR A 98 4.92 0.62 15.33
CA THR A 98 5.91 0.07 14.39
C THR A 98 5.87 -1.45 14.39
N TYR A 99 5.92 -2.03 13.21
CA TYR A 99 5.92 -3.48 13.03
C TYR A 99 7.11 -3.95 12.19
N GLY A 100 7.89 -4.87 12.74
CA GLY A 100 9.03 -5.48 12.05
C GLY A 100 8.59 -6.55 11.04
N ILE A 101 8.95 -6.35 9.78
CA ILE A 101 8.66 -7.27 8.68
C ILE A 101 9.93 -8.05 8.34
N GLU A 102 9.93 -9.35 8.61
CA GLU A 102 11.00 -10.24 8.17
C GLU A 102 10.83 -10.57 6.69
N LEU A 103 11.79 -10.15 5.86
CA LEU A 103 11.79 -10.38 4.42
C LEU A 103 12.64 -11.59 4.03
N ILE A 104 13.70 -11.85 4.78
CA ILE A 104 14.55 -13.04 4.63
C ILE A 104 14.94 -13.56 6.01
N HIS A 105 15.14 -14.87 6.09
CA HIS A 105 15.61 -15.49 7.32
C HIS A 105 17.01 -14.96 7.71
N PRO A 106 17.27 -14.60 8.99
CA PRO A 106 18.55 -13.99 9.43
C PRO A 106 19.82 -14.77 9.05
N MET A 107 19.74 -16.10 8.97
CA MET A 107 20.85 -16.93 8.51
C MET A 107 21.24 -16.75 7.03
N ARG A 108 20.43 -16.05 6.25
CA ARG A 108 20.68 -15.74 4.84
C ARG A 108 21.18 -14.33 4.61
N GLU A 109 21.42 -13.59 5.70
CA GLU A 109 21.95 -12.21 5.62
C GLU A 109 23.30 -12.20 4.87
N GLY A 110 23.46 -11.20 3.99
CA GLY A 110 24.69 -10.99 3.21
C GLY A 110 24.94 -11.99 2.07
N ARG A 111 24.07 -12.99 1.85
CA ARG A 111 24.27 -13.99 0.78
C ARG A 111 23.95 -13.48 -0.62
N SER A 112 23.25 -12.36 -0.73
CA SER A 112 22.87 -11.77 -2.02
C SER A 112 23.16 -10.27 -2.03
N PRO A 113 23.78 -9.74 -3.09
CA PRO A 113 23.92 -8.29 -3.26
C PRO A 113 22.56 -7.58 -3.47
N ALA A 114 21.55 -8.33 -3.87
CA ALA A 114 20.16 -7.83 -4.03
C ALA A 114 19.33 -8.02 -2.77
N GLN A 115 19.95 -8.20 -1.60
CA GLN A 115 19.23 -8.34 -0.34
C GLN A 115 18.33 -7.15 -0.07
N ILE A 116 17.07 -7.42 0.22
CA ILE A 116 16.10 -6.41 0.62
C ILE A 116 16.10 -6.29 2.14
N GLY A 117 16.32 -5.06 2.63
CA GLY A 117 16.35 -4.76 4.06
C GLY A 117 17.69 -5.09 4.73
N LYS A 118 17.80 -4.75 6.00
CA LYS A 118 18.97 -4.97 6.84
C LYS A 118 18.57 -5.64 8.14
N LYS A 119 19.56 -6.24 8.82
CA LYS A 119 19.36 -6.85 10.12
C LYS A 119 19.09 -5.79 11.19
N GLY A 120 18.04 -5.96 11.93
CA GLY A 120 17.67 -5.09 13.04
C GLY A 120 16.88 -5.87 14.11
N TYR A 121 16.72 -5.26 15.27
CA TYR A 121 15.94 -5.81 16.37
C TYR A 121 14.53 -5.22 16.34
N SER A 122 13.52 -6.06 16.27
CA SER A 122 12.11 -5.65 16.29
C SER A 122 11.24 -6.79 16.82
N ASN A 123 10.19 -6.47 17.54
CA ASN A 123 9.27 -7.44 18.13
C ASN A 123 10.00 -8.53 18.95
N HIS A 124 10.94 -8.09 19.80
CA HIS A 124 11.76 -8.95 20.67
C HIS A 124 12.63 -10.00 19.94
N ARG A 125 12.91 -9.81 18.65
CA ARG A 125 13.77 -10.72 17.87
C ARG A 125 14.60 -9.99 16.83
N TRP A 126 15.67 -10.66 16.41
CA TRP A 126 16.45 -10.21 15.27
C TRP A 126 15.76 -10.62 13.96
N ILE A 127 15.55 -9.65 13.09
CA ILE A 127 14.98 -9.84 11.76
C ILE A 127 15.90 -9.25 10.70
N VAL A 128 15.84 -9.76 9.48
CA VAL A 128 16.43 -9.13 8.30
C VAL A 128 15.28 -8.68 7.40
N GLY A 129 15.08 -7.36 7.31
CA GLY A 129 13.93 -6.84 6.59
C GLY A 129 13.74 -5.35 6.82
N GLY A 130 12.49 -4.96 7.03
CA GLY A 130 12.07 -3.58 7.27
C GLY A 130 11.23 -3.42 8.51
N LYS A 131 11.07 -2.20 8.94
CA LYS A 131 10.03 -1.75 9.88
C LYS A 131 8.98 -0.99 9.11
N LEU A 132 7.74 -1.27 9.38
CA LEU A 132 6.58 -0.52 8.91
C LEU A 132 6.05 0.29 10.10
N CYS A 133 5.96 1.60 9.94
CA CYS A 133 5.22 2.47 10.85
C CYS A 133 3.90 2.84 10.22
N PHE A 134 2.83 2.77 10.98
CA PHE A 134 1.52 3.25 10.54
C PHE A 134 0.86 4.05 11.66
N ILE A 135 0.08 5.04 11.23
CA ILE A 135 -0.73 5.87 12.11
C ILE A 135 -2.19 5.54 11.80
N VAL A 136 -2.91 5.08 12.81
CA VAL A 136 -4.33 4.78 12.71
C VAL A 136 -5.15 5.80 13.50
N ASN A 137 -6.34 6.12 13.01
CA ASN A 137 -7.28 6.96 13.73
C ASN A 137 -8.05 6.16 14.80
N GLN A 138 -8.95 6.81 15.53
CA GLN A 138 -9.76 6.18 16.59
C GLN A 138 -10.65 5.03 16.11
N TRP A 139 -10.87 4.93 14.78
CA TRP A 139 -11.64 3.85 14.15
C TRP A 139 -10.75 2.69 13.71
N GLY A 140 -9.45 2.75 13.93
CA GLY A 140 -8.48 1.75 13.47
C GLY A 140 -8.16 1.84 11.98
N LEU A 141 -8.50 2.94 11.32
CA LEU A 141 -8.22 3.15 9.90
C LEU A 141 -6.89 3.87 9.73
N ILE A 142 -6.10 3.44 8.73
CA ILE A 142 -4.76 3.97 8.48
C ILE A 142 -4.87 5.37 7.86
N CYS A 143 -4.30 6.37 8.55
CA CYS A 143 -4.18 7.75 8.08
C CYS A 143 -2.86 8.02 7.36
N ALA A 144 -1.78 7.39 7.81
CA ALA A 144 -0.47 7.48 7.19
C ALA A 144 0.36 6.23 7.48
N TRP A 145 1.37 6.01 6.65
CA TRP A 145 2.35 4.94 6.86
C TRP A 145 3.68 5.30 6.20
N ASP A 146 4.74 4.72 6.72
CA ASP A 146 6.08 4.79 6.15
C ASP A 146 6.84 3.50 6.49
N CYS A 147 7.92 3.24 5.76
CA CYS A 147 8.76 2.06 6.00
C CYS A 147 10.24 2.41 5.94
N ALA A 148 11.01 1.73 6.78
CA ALA A 148 12.45 1.85 6.86
C ALA A 148 13.12 0.47 7.00
N PRO A 149 14.43 0.33 6.74
CA PRO A 149 15.15 -0.90 7.06
C PRO A 149 15.08 -1.22 8.55
N ALA A 150 15.04 -2.51 8.93
CA ALA A 150 14.81 -2.97 10.30
C ALA A 150 15.82 -2.46 11.34
N HIS A 151 17.03 -2.07 10.93
CA HIS A 151 18.08 -1.55 11.83
C HIS A 151 17.87 -0.08 12.24
N VAL A 152 16.95 0.61 11.58
CA VAL A 152 16.68 2.03 11.84
C VAL A 152 15.90 2.17 13.15
N HIS A 153 16.25 3.17 13.97
CA HIS A 153 15.55 3.46 15.22
C HIS A 153 14.16 4.05 14.95
N ASP A 154 13.20 3.83 15.84
CA ASP A 154 11.80 4.24 15.65
C ASP A 154 11.64 5.76 15.59
N THR A 155 12.58 6.52 16.15
CA THR A 155 12.65 8.00 15.99
C THR A 155 12.73 8.45 14.53
N HIS A 156 13.10 7.56 13.60
CA HIS A 156 13.06 7.83 12.16
C HIS A 156 11.67 8.24 11.68
N PHE A 157 10.63 7.74 12.35
CA PHE A 157 9.24 7.99 11.97
C PHE A 157 8.64 9.26 12.61
N GLN A 158 9.42 10.01 13.40
CA GLN A 158 8.95 11.29 13.95
C GLN A 158 8.41 12.28 12.89
N PRO A 159 9.02 12.41 11.69
CA PRO A 159 8.46 13.28 10.64
C PRO A 159 7.09 12.82 10.14
N LEU A 160 6.79 11.52 10.18
CA LEU A 160 5.46 11.00 9.85
C LEU A 160 4.43 11.44 10.88
N ILE A 161 4.78 11.36 12.16
CA ILE A 161 3.93 11.80 13.28
C ILE A 161 3.70 13.32 13.24
N ALA A 162 4.76 14.09 12.96
CA ALA A 162 4.70 15.54 12.88
C ALA A 162 3.75 16.08 11.80
N GLN A 163 3.41 15.28 10.78
CA GLN A 163 2.42 15.68 9.77
C GLN A 163 1.02 15.90 10.35
N PHE A 164 0.74 15.36 11.52
CA PHE A 164 -0.55 15.46 12.21
C PHE A 164 -0.54 16.46 13.37
N ASP A 165 0.53 17.26 13.48
CA ASP A 165 0.62 18.28 14.53
C ASP A 165 -0.53 19.27 14.42
N GLY A 166 -1.20 19.53 15.55
CA GLY A 166 -2.41 20.35 15.60
C GLY A 166 -3.68 19.72 15.01
N GLN A 167 -3.62 18.49 14.45
CA GLN A 167 -4.76 17.80 13.85
C GLN A 167 -5.23 16.60 14.67
N MET A 168 -4.30 15.87 15.27
CA MET A 168 -4.58 14.62 15.97
C MET A 168 -3.63 14.42 17.15
N ILE A 169 -4.15 14.00 18.29
CA ILE A 169 -3.34 13.55 19.42
C ILE A 169 -2.93 12.11 19.15
N ILE A 170 -1.63 11.88 18.96
CA ILE A 170 -1.11 10.56 18.63
C ILE A 170 -0.50 9.92 19.88
N LEU A 171 -1.02 8.75 20.23
CA LEU A 171 -0.46 7.89 21.27
C LEU A 171 0.61 6.99 20.63
N THR A 172 1.79 6.97 21.24
CA THR A 172 2.89 6.09 20.84
C THR A 172 3.28 5.23 22.03
N ASP A 173 3.78 4.03 21.75
CA ASP A 173 4.45 3.26 22.79
C ASP A 173 5.78 3.94 23.16
N THR A 174 6.07 3.98 24.45
CA THR A 174 7.38 4.40 24.97
C THR A 174 8.32 3.20 24.89
N GLY A 175 8.92 2.97 23.73
CA GLY A 175 9.96 1.97 23.56
C GLY A 175 11.25 2.31 24.30
#